data_4e6fde18431c913addd210656d5e14b5
#
_entry.id   4e6fde18431c913addd210656d5e14b5
#
_cell.length_a   1.000
_cell.length_b   1.000
_cell.length_c   1.000
_cell.angle_alpha   90.00
_cell.angle_beta   90.00
_cell.angle_gamma   90.00
#
_symmetry.space_group_name_H-M   'P 1'
#
loop_
_entity.id
_entity.type
_entity.pdbx_description
1 polymer ?
#
loop_
_entity_poly.entity_id
_entity_poly.type
_entity_poly.pdbx_seq_one_letter_code
_entity_poly.pdbx_strand_id
1 'polypeptide(L)'
;MSTPRWLQTAESYVGLRETPGPKHNRTIVGWLTKLRAWWTDDETPWCGVFVAHCMQEAGLPYPKLYMRARAWDDYGALLRRDRLAPGAILVFDRKGGGHVGFYVGEDAGFYYVLGGNQSNAVNVMKLGKSRLVASRWPRGEAVIGGPVRMTGGMVSTNEA
;
A
#
# COMPACT_ATOMS: atom_id res chain seq x y z
N MET A 1 10.49 -3.68 -18.69
CA MET A 1 9.44 -2.66 -18.51
C MET A 1 9.73 -1.88 -17.26
N SER A 2 9.52 -0.59 -17.34
CA SER A 2 9.75 0.26 -16.17
C SER A 2 8.60 0.14 -15.17
N THR A 3 8.96 0.10 -13.91
CA THR A 3 8.01 0.11 -12.80
C THR A 3 7.61 1.55 -12.50
N PRO A 4 6.34 1.85 -12.16
CA PRO A 4 5.94 3.20 -11.79
C PRO A 4 6.78 3.77 -10.64
N ARG A 5 7.02 5.09 -10.66
CA ARG A 5 7.87 5.77 -9.66
C ARG A 5 7.46 5.44 -8.22
N TRP A 6 6.17 5.50 -7.94
CA TRP A 6 5.67 5.26 -6.59
C TRP A 6 5.89 3.82 -6.14
N LEU A 7 5.86 2.84 -7.06
CA LEU A 7 6.16 1.46 -6.73
C LEU A 7 7.65 1.26 -6.51
N GLN A 8 8.50 1.95 -7.26
CA GLN A 8 9.96 1.92 -7.04
C GLN A 8 10.28 2.41 -5.64
N THR A 9 9.66 3.50 -5.20
CA THR A 9 9.81 4.00 -3.82
C THR A 9 9.37 2.94 -2.81
N ALA A 10 8.21 2.33 -3.04
CA ALA A 10 7.70 1.28 -2.16
C ALA A 10 8.67 0.10 -2.07
N GLU A 11 9.20 -0.34 -3.20
CA GLU A 11 10.16 -1.46 -3.26
C GLU A 11 11.44 -1.17 -2.47
N SER A 12 11.87 0.09 -2.45
CA SER A 12 13.09 0.48 -1.73
C SER A 12 12.95 0.33 -0.22
N TYR A 13 11.74 0.24 0.30
CA TYR A 13 11.48 0.11 1.75
C TYR A 13 11.18 -1.32 2.19
N VAL A 14 11.15 -2.30 1.28
CA VAL A 14 10.90 -3.69 1.65
C VAL A 14 11.91 -4.14 2.71
N GLY A 15 11.40 -4.70 3.80
CA GLY A 15 12.21 -5.10 4.95
C GLY A 15 12.14 -4.14 6.14
N LEU A 16 11.65 -2.92 5.93
CA LEU A 16 11.47 -1.96 7.01
C LEU A 16 10.45 -2.49 8.02
N ARG A 17 10.73 -2.36 9.32
CA ARG A 17 9.85 -2.84 10.39
C ARG A 17 9.63 -1.75 11.44
N GLU A 18 8.47 -1.79 12.12
CA GLU A 18 8.24 -0.97 13.31
C GLU A 18 9.29 -1.28 14.37
N THR A 19 9.59 -0.28 15.21
CA THR A 19 10.42 -0.44 16.39
C THR A 19 9.48 -0.43 17.61
N PRO A 20 9.30 -1.57 18.31
CA PRO A 20 8.43 -1.60 19.48
C PRO A 20 8.94 -0.67 20.61
N GLY A 21 8.00 -0.17 21.42
CA GLY A 21 8.30 0.63 22.59
C GLY A 21 8.52 2.11 22.25
N PRO A 22 9.21 2.86 23.13
CA PRO A 22 9.36 4.31 22.96
C PRO A 22 10.32 4.74 21.86
N LYS A 23 11.14 3.82 21.33
CA LYS A 23 12.06 4.10 20.24
C LYS A 23 11.39 3.75 18.91
N HIS A 24 10.62 4.65 18.34
CA HIS A 24 9.93 4.43 17.09
C HIS A 24 10.89 4.34 15.91
N ASN A 25 10.48 3.68 14.82
CA ASN A 25 11.27 3.63 13.60
C ASN A 25 11.37 5.04 13.00
N ARG A 26 12.59 5.54 12.87
CA ARG A 26 12.86 6.92 12.42
C ARG A 26 12.37 7.18 11.00
N THR A 27 12.42 6.19 10.14
CA THR A 27 11.97 6.32 8.75
C THR A 27 10.46 6.53 8.71
N ILE A 28 9.71 5.71 9.46
CA ILE A 28 8.25 5.82 9.53
C ILE A 28 7.86 7.19 10.14
N VAL A 29 8.50 7.56 11.22
CA VAL A 29 8.26 8.87 11.86
C VAL A 29 8.61 10.01 10.89
N GLY A 30 9.66 9.85 10.09
CA GLY A 30 10.03 10.80 9.05
C GLY A 30 8.94 10.99 8.00
N TRP A 31 8.26 9.91 7.60
CA TRP A 31 7.10 10.01 6.69
C TRP A 31 5.99 10.85 7.32
N LEU A 32 5.71 10.62 8.60
CA LEU A 32 4.67 11.37 9.32
C LEU A 32 5.01 12.87 9.34
N THR A 33 6.26 13.22 9.57
CA THR A 33 6.71 14.62 9.54
C THR A 33 6.51 15.26 8.17
N LYS A 34 6.93 14.57 7.10
CA LYS A 34 6.75 15.06 5.72
C LYS A 34 5.30 15.22 5.32
N LEU A 35 4.43 14.32 5.83
CA LEU A 35 3.01 14.35 5.55
C LEU A 35 2.24 15.26 6.51
N ARG A 36 2.96 15.90 7.46
CA ARG A 36 2.40 16.79 8.48
C ARG A 36 1.34 16.10 9.33
N ALA A 37 1.61 14.84 9.69
CA ALA A 37 0.74 14.10 10.60
C ALA A 37 0.78 14.71 12.00
N TRP A 38 -0.35 14.62 12.71
CA TRP A 38 -0.43 15.14 14.07
C TRP A 38 0.09 14.16 15.13
N TRP A 39 0.41 12.91 14.73
CA TRP A 39 0.99 11.91 15.64
C TRP A 39 2.42 11.59 15.19
N THR A 40 3.22 11.02 16.09
CA THR A 40 4.66 10.84 15.87
C THR A 40 5.17 9.45 16.21
N ASP A 41 4.28 8.45 16.35
CA ASP A 41 4.66 7.09 16.67
C ASP A 41 4.51 6.17 15.44
N ASP A 42 5.21 5.04 15.44
CA ASP A 42 5.11 4.04 14.39
C ASP A 42 4.18 2.88 14.77
N GLU A 43 3.50 2.98 15.91
CA GLU A 43 2.56 1.95 16.37
C GLU A 43 1.13 2.22 15.89
N THR A 44 0.78 3.47 15.58
CA THR A 44 -0.47 3.80 14.91
C THR A 44 -0.48 3.13 13.52
N PRO A 45 -1.58 2.52 13.10
CA PRO A 45 -1.63 1.86 11.78
C PRO A 45 -1.13 2.76 10.66
N TRP A 46 -0.19 2.25 9.86
CA TRP A 46 0.52 3.07 8.89
C TRP A 46 0.49 2.56 7.44
N CYS A 47 -0.45 1.67 7.11
CA CYS A 47 -0.58 1.22 5.72
C CYS A 47 -0.92 2.37 4.78
N GLY A 48 -1.87 3.24 5.16
CA GLY A 48 -2.22 4.42 4.37
C GLY A 48 -1.11 5.47 4.35
N VAL A 49 -0.40 5.62 5.46
CA VAL A 49 0.77 6.52 5.55
C VAL A 49 1.85 6.10 4.56
N PHE A 50 2.11 4.80 4.47
CA PHE A 50 3.10 4.26 3.54
C PHE A 50 2.74 4.58 2.09
N VAL A 51 1.49 4.32 1.70
CA VAL A 51 1.03 4.61 0.33
C VAL A 51 1.11 6.12 0.06
N ALA A 52 0.69 6.96 1.01
CA ALA A 52 0.75 8.42 0.87
C ALA A 52 2.19 8.92 0.71
N HIS A 53 3.13 8.34 1.45
CA HIS A 53 4.53 8.69 1.32
C HIS A 53 5.05 8.38 -0.09
N CYS A 54 4.70 7.21 -0.62
CA CYS A 54 5.11 6.82 -1.97
C CYS A 54 4.53 7.76 -3.02
N MET A 55 3.27 8.20 -2.84
CA MET A 55 2.65 9.18 -3.74
C MET A 55 3.32 10.54 -3.62
N GLN A 56 3.61 11.00 -2.39
CA GLN A 56 4.27 12.27 -2.15
C GLN A 56 5.64 12.32 -2.83
N GLU A 57 6.43 11.24 -2.71
CA GLU A 57 7.76 11.17 -3.34
C GLU A 57 7.68 11.13 -4.87
N ALA A 58 6.57 10.67 -5.41
CA ALA A 58 6.34 10.68 -6.86
C ALA A 58 5.75 11.99 -7.36
N GLY A 59 5.48 12.94 -6.48
CA GLY A 59 4.85 14.21 -6.83
C GLY A 59 3.36 14.08 -7.15
N LEU A 60 2.71 13.05 -6.62
CA LEU A 60 1.29 12.76 -6.88
C LEU A 60 0.44 13.10 -5.65
N PRO A 61 -0.85 13.39 -5.87
CA PRO A 61 -1.75 13.67 -4.74
C PRO A 61 -2.02 12.43 -3.90
N TYR A 62 -2.53 12.65 -2.71
CA TYR A 62 -3.02 11.62 -1.80
C TYR A 62 -4.22 12.18 -1.03
N PRO A 63 -5.12 11.30 -0.51
CA PRO A 63 -6.32 11.79 0.18
C PRO A 63 -5.99 12.59 1.44
N LYS A 64 -6.85 13.50 1.80
CA LYS A 64 -6.70 14.28 3.03
C LYS A 64 -6.60 13.37 4.27
N LEU A 65 -7.41 12.31 4.30
CA LEU A 65 -7.42 11.33 5.38
C LEU A 65 -6.60 10.09 5.03
N TYR A 66 -5.43 10.29 4.42
CA TYR A 66 -4.57 9.23 3.88
C TYR A 66 -4.25 8.11 4.89
N MET A 67 -4.27 8.42 6.18
CA MET A 67 -3.99 7.44 7.22
C MET A 67 -5.09 6.37 7.35
N ARG A 68 -6.26 6.62 6.78
CA ARG A 68 -7.36 5.65 6.77
C ARG A 68 -7.33 4.88 5.45
N ALA A 69 -7.20 3.56 5.53
CA ALA A 69 -7.17 2.73 4.32
C ALA A 69 -8.36 2.99 3.40
N ARG A 70 -9.57 3.11 3.97
CA ARG A 70 -10.79 3.31 3.21
C ARG A 70 -10.90 4.70 2.55
N ALA A 71 -10.06 5.66 2.96
CA ALA A 71 -9.99 6.95 2.28
C ALA A 71 -9.45 6.82 0.84
N TRP A 72 -8.84 5.68 0.53
CA TRP A 72 -8.30 5.39 -0.81
C TRP A 72 -9.32 4.73 -1.74
N ASP A 73 -10.54 4.45 -1.27
CA ASP A 73 -11.58 3.75 -2.04
C ASP A 73 -11.90 4.44 -3.38
N ASP A 74 -11.85 5.76 -3.42
CA ASP A 74 -12.16 6.57 -4.60
C ASP A 74 -10.94 7.34 -5.13
N TYR A 75 -9.75 6.96 -4.72
CA TYR A 75 -8.52 7.62 -5.15
C TYR A 75 -8.32 7.50 -6.66
N GLY A 76 -7.88 8.61 -7.29
CA GLY A 76 -7.52 8.61 -8.70
C GLY A 76 -8.65 8.11 -9.61
N ALA A 77 -8.32 7.17 -10.48
CA ALA A 77 -9.26 6.57 -11.43
C ALA A 77 -9.44 5.08 -11.13
N LEU A 78 -10.62 4.55 -11.47
CA LEU A 78 -10.90 3.13 -11.38
C LEU A 78 -9.97 2.36 -12.33
N LEU A 79 -9.35 1.30 -11.82
CA LEU A 79 -8.62 0.35 -12.64
C LEU A 79 -9.34 -1.00 -12.53
N ARG A 80 -9.82 -1.52 -13.64
CA ARG A 80 -10.59 -2.77 -13.65
C ARG A 80 -9.73 -3.93 -13.12
N ARG A 81 -10.37 -4.85 -12.42
CA ARG A 81 -9.68 -6.01 -11.83
C ARG A 81 -9.03 -6.92 -12.88
N ASP A 82 -9.53 -6.93 -14.11
CA ASP A 82 -8.93 -7.68 -15.21
C ASP A 82 -7.81 -6.91 -15.92
N ARG A 83 -7.52 -5.70 -15.46
CA ARG A 83 -6.49 -4.81 -16.04
C ARG A 83 -5.46 -4.34 -15.00
N LEU A 84 -5.36 -5.04 -13.87
CA LEU A 84 -4.41 -4.65 -12.83
C LEU A 84 -2.98 -4.69 -13.35
N ALA A 85 -2.17 -3.77 -12.87
CA ALA A 85 -0.77 -3.68 -13.23
C ALA A 85 0.04 -3.34 -11.96
N PRO A 86 1.32 -3.72 -11.90
CA PRO A 86 2.16 -3.38 -10.75
C PRO A 86 2.10 -1.89 -10.41
N GLY A 87 1.83 -1.58 -9.15
CA GLY A 87 1.64 -0.21 -8.68
C GLY A 87 0.18 0.21 -8.52
N ALA A 88 -0.78 -0.60 -8.96
CA ALA A 88 -2.19 -0.31 -8.70
C ALA A 88 -2.44 -0.24 -7.19
N ILE A 89 -3.28 0.70 -6.77
CA ILE A 89 -3.63 0.86 -5.36
C ILE A 89 -4.83 -0.05 -5.08
N LEU A 90 -4.66 -1.00 -4.17
CA LEU A 90 -5.69 -1.94 -3.77
C LEU A 90 -6.14 -1.65 -2.35
N VAL A 91 -7.46 -1.58 -2.17
CA VAL A 91 -8.06 -1.41 -0.84
C VAL A 91 -8.83 -2.68 -0.49
N PHE A 92 -8.59 -3.18 0.70
CA PHE A 92 -9.18 -4.42 1.19
C PHE A 92 -10.02 -4.17 2.42
N ASP A 93 -11.08 -4.95 2.56
CA ASP A 93 -11.86 -4.99 3.78
C ASP A 93 -11.11 -5.78 4.85
N ARG A 94 -11.21 -5.33 6.09
CA ARG A 94 -10.67 -6.01 7.24
C ARG A 94 -11.54 -5.71 8.44
N LYS A 95 -11.62 -6.62 9.40
CA LYS A 95 -12.42 -6.43 10.62
C LYS A 95 -11.98 -5.14 11.33
N GLY A 96 -12.92 -4.24 11.52
CA GLY A 96 -12.69 -2.96 12.17
C GLY A 96 -12.10 -1.87 11.29
N GLY A 97 -12.01 -2.08 9.97
CA GLY A 97 -11.46 -1.06 9.05
C GLY A 97 -11.10 -1.62 7.70
N GLY A 98 -9.91 -1.31 7.23
CA GLY A 98 -9.43 -1.75 5.93
C GLY A 98 -7.91 -1.80 5.87
N HIS A 99 -7.41 -2.19 4.71
CA HIS A 99 -5.98 -2.20 4.42
C HIS A 99 -5.79 -1.64 3.01
N VAL A 100 -4.68 -0.94 2.77
CA VAL A 100 -4.34 -0.40 1.46
C VAL A 100 -2.88 -0.72 1.15
N GLY A 101 -2.61 -1.11 -0.09
CA GLY A 101 -1.27 -1.39 -0.56
C GLY A 101 -1.21 -1.42 -2.08
N PHE A 102 -0.06 -1.83 -2.61
CA PHE A 102 0.18 -1.85 -4.06
C PHE A 102 0.14 -3.27 -4.59
N TYR A 103 -0.57 -3.43 -5.69
CA TYR A 103 -0.57 -4.68 -6.46
C TYR A 103 0.83 -4.92 -7.04
N VAL A 104 1.33 -6.15 -6.91
CA VAL A 104 2.55 -6.58 -7.60
C VAL A 104 2.34 -7.86 -8.39
N GLY A 105 1.26 -8.59 -8.16
CA GLY A 105 0.92 -9.80 -8.88
C GLY A 105 -0.31 -10.48 -8.30
N GLU A 106 -0.63 -11.66 -8.83
CA GLU A 106 -1.79 -12.42 -8.36
C GLU A 106 -1.67 -13.90 -8.73
N ASP A 107 -2.42 -14.72 -7.99
CA ASP A 107 -2.71 -16.09 -8.37
C ASP A 107 -4.23 -16.25 -8.42
N ALA A 108 -4.73 -17.49 -8.48
CA ALA A 108 -6.17 -17.72 -8.62
C ALA A 108 -7.01 -17.15 -7.47
N GLY A 109 -6.50 -17.19 -6.24
CA GLY A 109 -7.27 -16.79 -5.05
C GLY A 109 -6.78 -15.54 -4.34
N PHE A 110 -5.60 -15.06 -4.66
CA PHE A 110 -4.95 -13.99 -3.91
C PHE A 110 -4.34 -12.92 -4.78
N TYR A 111 -4.34 -11.69 -4.28
CA TYR A 111 -3.48 -10.63 -4.78
C TYR A 111 -2.21 -10.59 -3.95
N TYR A 112 -1.10 -10.38 -4.60
CA TYR A 112 0.20 -10.16 -3.94
C TYR A 112 0.36 -8.66 -3.78
N VAL A 113 0.48 -8.22 -2.53
CA VAL A 113 0.40 -6.80 -2.15
C VAL A 113 1.67 -6.37 -1.45
N LEU A 114 2.34 -5.36 -2.03
CA LEU A 114 3.43 -4.66 -1.37
C LEU A 114 2.81 -3.54 -0.55
N GLY A 115 2.91 -3.65 0.76
CA GLY A 115 2.26 -2.70 1.64
C GLY A 115 3.01 -2.48 2.93
N GLY A 116 2.64 -1.40 3.61
CA GLY A 116 3.13 -1.10 4.94
C GLY A 116 2.23 -1.72 6.00
N ASN A 117 2.81 -1.91 7.17
CA ASN A 117 2.12 -2.46 8.33
C ASN A 117 1.50 -3.85 8.06
N GLN A 118 2.18 -4.64 7.27
CA GLN A 118 1.85 -6.05 7.02
C GLN A 118 2.75 -6.88 7.94
N SER A 119 2.19 -7.39 9.03
CA SER A 119 2.95 -7.97 10.16
C SER A 119 3.99 -6.96 10.67
N ASN A 120 3.57 -5.70 10.82
CA ASN A 120 4.35 -4.58 11.33
C ASN A 120 5.59 -4.24 10.48
N ALA A 121 5.52 -4.51 9.18
CA ALA A 121 6.65 -4.32 8.27
C ALA A 121 6.19 -3.92 6.87
N VAL A 122 7.13 -3.46 6.06
CA VAL A 122 6.95 -3.31 4.62
C VAL A 122 7.38 -4.61 3.97
N ASN A 123 6.47 -5.28 3.29
CA ASN A 123 6.74 -6.55 2.61
C ASN A 123 5.68 -6.85 1.56
N VAL A 124 5.81 -7.99 0.91
CA VAL A 124 4.80 -8.50 -0.01
C VAL A 124 4.08 -9.65 0.68
N MET A 125 2.77 -9.53 0.80
CA MET A 125 1.88 -10.54 1.39
C MET A 125 0.74 -10.85 0.43
N LYS A 126 0.16 -12.04 0.57
CA LYS A 126 -1.04 -12.43 -0.20
C LYS A 126 -2.29 -12.05 0.59
N LEU A 127 -3.21 -11.38 -0.07
CA LEU A 127 -4.53 -11.06 0.49
C LEU A 127 -5.61 -11.67 -0.40
N GLY A 128 -6.62 -12.28 0.21
CA GLY A 128 -7.69 -12.94 -0.52
C GLY A 128 -8.43 -11.98 -1.44
N LYS A 129 -8.68 -12.42 -2.67
CA LYS A 129 -9.38 -11.59 -3.67
C LYS A 129 -10.79 -11.22 -3.22
N SER A 130 -11.44 -12.06 -2.42
CA SER A 130 -12.77 -11.78 -1.89
C SER A 130 -12.80 -10.57 -0.95
N ARG A 131 -11.66 -10.16 -0.43
CA ARG A 131 -11.56 -9.00 0.47
C ARG A 131 -11.39 -7.67 -0.28
N LEU A 132 -11.15 -7.69 -1.59
CA LEU A 132 -10.90 -6.47 -2.35
C LEU A 132 -12.16 -5.60 -2.43
N VAL A 133 -12.01 -4.33 -2.06
CA VAL A 133 -13.08 -3.33 -2.08
C VAL A 133 -12.91 -2.40 -3.28
N ALA A 134 -11.69 -1.99 -3.57
CA ALA A 134 -11.40 -1.02 -4.63
C ALA A 134 -10.04 -1.28 -5.26
N SER A 135 -9.95 -0.99 -6.56
CA SER A 135 -8.71 -1.02 -7.31
C SER A 135 -8.58 0.27 -8.10
N ARG A 136 -7.52 1.02 -7.83
CA ARG A 136 -7.37 2.40 -8.29
C ARG A 136 -6.01 2.62 -8.94
N TRP A 137 -5.91 3.70 -9.72
CA TRP A 137 -4.66 4.13 -10.37
C TRP A 137 -4.56 5.64 -10.27
N PRO A 138 -3.37 6.21 -10.07
CA PRO A 138 -3.23 7.67 -10.01
C PRO A 138 -3.75 8.31 -11.29
N ARG A 139 -4.65 9.30 -11.14
CA ARG A 139 -5.26 9.96 -12.28
C ARG A 139 -4.22 10.65 -13.13
N GLY A 140 -4.30 10.45 -14.44
CA GLY A 140 -3.39 11.07 -15.40
C GLY A 140 -2.09 10.32 -15.62
N GLU A 141 -1.82 9.27 -14.85
CA GLU A 141 -0.62 8.45 -15.03
C GLU A 141 -0.93 7.29 -15.97
N ALA A 142 -0.05 7.06 -16.95
CA ALA A 142 -0.22 5.94 -17.87
C ALA A 142 -0.07 4.60 -17.11
N VAL A 143 -0.95 3.65 -17.42
CA VAL A 143 -0.86 2.29 -16.87
C VAL A 143 0.26 1.56 -17.61
N ILE A 144 1.24 1.04 -16.85
CA ILE A 144 2.39 0.31 -17.41
C ILE A 144 2.23 -1.16 -17.07
N GLY A 145 2.19 -2.01 -18.10
CA GLY A 145 2.06 -3.45 -17.91
C GLY A 145 0.63 -3.92 -17.76
N GLY A 146 0.45 -5.06 -17.14
CA GLY A 146 -0.85 -5.72 -16.94
C GLY A 146 -0.76 -6.73 -15.81
N PRO A 147 -1.75 -7.64 -15.71
CA PRO A 147 -1.74 -8.65 -14.65
C PRO A 147 -0.48 -9.51 -14.67
N VAL A 148 0.06 -9.78 -13.48
CA VAL A 148 1.28 -10.56 -13.29
C VAL A 148 0.93 -11.81 -12.49
N ARG A 149 1.21 -13.00 -13.03
CA ARG A 149 1.00 -14.26 -12.33
C ARG A 149 2.18 -14.51 -11.39
N MET A 150 1.87 -14.77 -10.12
CA MET A 150 2.87 -15.08 -9.10
C MET A 150 2.48 -16.34 -8.34
N THR A 151 3.44 -16.96 -7.69
CA THR A 151 3.23 -18.14 -6.84
C THR A 151 4.05 -18.01 -5.56
N GLY A 152 3.70 -18.81 -4.54
CA GLY A 152 4.39 -18.77 -3.25
C GLY A 152 3.90 -17.65 -2.36
N GLY A 153 4.75 -17.21 -1.46
CA GLY A 153 4.42 -16.13 -0.53
C GLY A 153 3.57 -16.56 0.65
N MET A 154 3.40 -15.67 1.60
CA MET A 154 2.62 -15.89 2.82
C MET A 154 1.31 -15.15 2.76
N VAL A 155 0.24 -15.78 3.25
CA VAL A 155 -1.06 -15.13 3.39
C VAL A 155 -1.00 -14.18 4.58
N SER A 156 -1.48 -12.93 4.37
CA SER A 156 -1.53 -11.94 5.44
C SER A 156 -2.62 -12.31 6.46
N THR A 157 -2.26 -12.29 7.73
CA THR A 157 -3.18 -12.45 8.84
C THR A 157 -3.11 -11.28 9.82
N ASN A 158 -2.23 -10.35 9.58
CA ASN A 158 -1.99 -9.19 10.45
C ASN A 158 -1.55 -7.99 9.61
N GLU A 159 -2.51 -7.25 9.09
CA GLU A 159 -2.25 -5.99 8.39
C GLU A 159 -3.11 -4.88 8.99
N ALA A 160 -2.66 -3.66 8.86
CA ALA A 160 -3.39 -2.50 9.37
C ALA A 160 -3.33 -1.32 8.43
#